data_cd9f23f76ab707907d2510b6befcb043
#
_entry.id   cd9f23f76ab707907d2510b6befcb043
#
_cell.length_a   1.000
_cell.length_b   1.000
_cell.length_c   1.000
_cell.angle_alpha   90.00
_cell.angle_beta   90.00
_cell.angle_gamma   90.00
#
_symmetry.space_group_name_H-M   'P 1'
#
loop_
_entity.id
_entity.type
_entity.pdbx_description
1 polymer ?
#
loop_
_entity_poly.entity_id
_entity_poly.type
_entity_poly.pdbx_seq_one_letter_code
_entity_poly.pdbx_strand_id
1 'polypeptide(L)'
;MAYNADIATATSMAPQLGTLSASTTPTLTQANVVWVKAYNEVRLAFIAAGMGDTFTASSIAENTAQSAEMFLASGNILLAKGSIGADGKATADELIARGNLILGQLWDQRTFLVANGASGATTGPSIWSKSNWTQDSDQDFDYTPGTGDREYAVPPEFQDGGDL
;
A
#
# COMPACT_ATOMS: atom_id res chain seq x y z
N MET A 1 -1.28 16.15 4.87
CA MET A 1 -2.73 16.44 4.91
C MET A 1 -3.46 15.15 4.67
N ALA A 2 -4.53 14.89 5.41
CA ALA A 2 -5.40 13.76 5.12
C ALA A 2 -6.10 13.97 3.77
N TYR A 3 -6.34 12.90 3.01
CA TYR A 3 -7.06 12.98 1.73
C TYR A 3 -8.52 13.37 1.95
N ASN A 4 -9.06 12.98 3.10
CA ASN A 4 -10.38 13.39 3.55
C ASN A 4 -10.31 13.82 5.02
N ALA A 5 -10.19 15.11 5.26
CA ALA A 5 -9.97 15.66 6.60
C ALA A 5 -11.26 15.77 7.45
N ASP A 6 -12.39 15.28 6.97
CA ASP A 6 -13.69 15.49 7.64
C ASP A 6 -14.06 14.30 8.51
N ILE A 7 -13.93 14.48 9.83
CA ILE A 7 -14.41 13.52 10.85
C ILE A 7 -15.93 13.29 10.77
N ALA A 8 -16.71 14.21 10.22
CA ALA A 8 -18.13 13.99 10.00
C ALA A 8 -18.37 12.78 9.08
N THR A 9 -17.44 12.50 8.17
CA THR A 9 -17.50 11.32 7.31
C THR A 9 -17.38 10.02 8.13
N ALA A 10 -16.52 9.97 9.16
CA ALA A 10 -16.41 8.80 10.02
C ALA A 10 -17.74 8.52 10.75
N THR A 11 -18.42 9.56 11.21
CA THR A 11 -19.73 9.40 11.88
C THR A 11 -20.83 8.99 10.92
N SER A 12 -20.74 9.38 9.63
CA SER A 12 -21.71 8.94 8.62
C SER A 12 -21.52 7.46 8.24
N MET A 13 -20.29 6.98 8.19
CA MET A 13 -19.98 5.57 7.89
C MET A 13 -20.18 4.64 9.08
N ALA A 14 -20.04 5.16 10.28
CA ALA A 14 -20.23 4.45 11.54
C ALA A 14 -21.19 5.23 12.48
N PRO A 15 -22.49 5.21 12.22
CA PRO A 15 -23.47 5.98 13.02
C PRO A 15 -23.40 5.70 14.51
N GLN A 16 -22.90 4.52 14.91
CA GLN A 16 -22.70 4.15 16.31
C GLN A 16 -21.70 5.04 17.04
N LEU A 17 -20.86 5.79 16.31
CA LEU A 17 -19.95 6.77 16.92
C LEU A 17 -20.70 7.93 17.56
N GLY A 18 -21.78 8.37 16.94
CA GLY A 18 -22.46 9.61 17.36
C GLY A 18 -21.56 10.83 17.15
N THR A 19 -21.91 11.93 17.80
CA THR A 19 -21.12 13.18 17.70
C THR A 19 -19.87 13.06 18.56
N LEU A 20 -18.69 13.23 17.96
CA LEU A 20 -17.42 13.25 18.66
C LEU A 20 -17.16 14.63 19.27
N SER A 21 -16.72 14.67 20.51
CA SER A 21 -16.42 15.89 21.25
C SER A 21 -15.21 15.69 22.17
N ALA A 22 -14.87 16.71 22.95
CA ALA A 22 -13.82 16.60 23.96
C ALA A 22 -14.19 15.67 25.13
N SER A 23 -15.49 15.39 25.33
CA SER A 23 -16.02 14.57 26.43
C SER A 23 -16.43 13.15 25.99
N THR A 24 -16.34 12.81 24.72
CA THR A 24 -16.65 11.47 24.23
C THR A 24 -15.46 10.53 24.31
N THR A 25 -15.71 9.22 24.19
CA THR A 25 -14.67 8.21 24.03
C THR A 25 -14.91 7.50 22.68
N PRO A 26 -13.96 7.61 21.71
CA PRO A 26 -12.78 8.48 21.76
C PRO A 26 -13.14 9.97 21.75
N THR A 27 -12.25 10.81 22.27
CA THR A 27 -12.38 12.26 22.10
C THR A 27 -12.11 12.66 20.65
N LEU A 28 -12.57 13.84 20.26
CA LEU A 28 -12.29 14.39 18.93
C LEU A 28 -10.79 14.42 18.62
N THR A 29 -9.94 14.76 19.59
CA THR A 29 -8.48 14.77 19.43
C THR A 29 -7.94 13.36 19.18
N GLN A 30 -8.43 12.36 19.91
CA GLN A 30 -8.02 10.96 19.71
C GLN A 30 -8.48 10.43 18.35
N ALA A 31 -9.68 10.76 17.93
CA ALA A 31 -10.18 10.39 16.60
C ALA A 31 -9.34 11.02 15.47
N ASN A 32 -8.92 12.29 15.62
CA ASN A 32 -7.99 12.92 14.68
C ASN A 32 -6.64 12.19 14.58
N VAL A 33 -6.08 11.72 15.70
CA VAL A 33 -4.85 10.92 15.70
C VAL A 33 -5.04 9.61 14.93
N VAL A 34 -6.17 8.94 15.13
CA VAL A 34 -6.50 7.71 14.39
C VAL A 34 -6.65 8.01 12.90
N TRP A 35 -7.28 9.12 12.54
CA TRP A 35 -7.42 9.55 11.15
C TRP A 35 -6.08 9.78 10.48
N VAL A 36 -5.17 10.50 11.13
CA VAL A 36 -3.80 10.74 10.61
C VAL A 36 -3.03 9.43 10.43
N LYS A 37 -3.23 8.44 11.30
CA LYS A 37 -2.63 7.11 11.12
C LYS A 37 -3.16 6.42 9.86
N ALA A 38 -4.46 6.42 9.65
CA ALA A 38 -5.07 5.85 8.44
C ALA A 38 -4.56 6.55 7.17
N TYR A 39 -4.46 7.88 7.18
CA TYR A 39 -3.85 8.65 6.09
C TYR A 39 -2.42 8.19 5.79
N ASN A 40 -1.58 8.06 6.81
CA ASN A 40 -0.20 7.63 6.63
C ASN A 40 -0.11 6.18 6.12
N GLU A 41 -1.00 5.30 6.56
CA GLU A 41 -1.08 3.92 6.10
C GLU A 41 -1.42 3.85 4.60
N VAL A 42 -2.44 4.60 4.17
CA VAL A 42 -2.81 4.71 2.75
C VAL A 42 -1.66 5.27 1.93
N ARG A 43 -1.04 6.36 2.39
CA ARG A 43 0.11 6.97 1.73
C ARG A 43 1.26 5.98 1.53
N LEU A 44 1.63 5.25 2.58
CA LEU A 44 2.70 4.26 2.52
C LEU A 44 2.34 3.10 1.58
N ALA A 45 1.08 2.67 1.53
CA ALA A 45 0.63 1.63 0.63
C ALA A 45 0.75 2.05 -0.85
N PHE A 46 0.40 3.30 -1.19
CA PHE A 46 0.61 3.83 -2.55
C PHE A 46 2.09 3.88 -2.92
N ILE A 47 2.94 4.35 -2.01
CA ILE A 47 4.40 4.38 -2.21
C ILE A 47 4.95 2.95 -2.37
N ALA A 48 4.51 2.00 -1.53
CA ALA A 48 4.92 0.60 -1.61
C ALA A 48 4.47 -0.07 -2.92
N ALA A 49 3.32 0.33 -3.46
CA ALA A 49 2.86 -0.11 -4.77
C ALA A 49 3.61 0.59 -5.94
N GLY A 50 4.62 1.40 -5.66
CA GLY A 50 5.43 2.07 -6.67
C GLY A 50 4.71 3.25 -7.34
N MET A 51 3.79 3.88 -6.64
CA MET A 51 3.15 5.15 -7.02
C MET A 51 3.63 6.27 -6.08
N GLY A 52 3.41 7.51 -6.47
CA GLY A 52 3.59 8.64 -5.55
C GLY A 52 2.38 8.81 -4.63
N ASP A 53 2.52 9.68 -3.66
CA ASP A 53 1.49 10.02 -2.67
C ASP A 53 0.74 11.32 -2.97
N THR A 54 0.87 11.80 -4.19
CA THR A 54 0.16 12.99 -4.70
C THR A 54 -0.78 12.59 -5.82
N PHE A 55 -1.95 13.20 -5.84
CA PHE A 55 -3.02 12.87 -6.78
C PHE A 55 -3.51 14.11 -7.51
N THR A 56 -4.00 13.90 -8.72
CA THR A 56 -4.79 14.92 -9.40
C THR A 56 -6.13 15.06 -8.68
N ALA A 57 -6.55 16.29 -8.39
CA ALA A 57 -7.81 16.55 -7.69
C ALA A 57 -9.01 15.93 -8.42
N SER A 58 -9.90 15.32 -7.65
CA SER A 58 -11.11 14.65 -8.13
C SER A 58 -10.85 13.48 -9.11
N SER A 59 -9.63 12.97 -9.13
CA SER A 59 -9.26 11.81 -9.93
C SER A 59 -9.74 10.50 -9.30
N ILE A 60 -9.73 9.42 -10.10
CA ILE A 60 -10.04 8.08 -9.59
C ILE A 60 -9.02 7.65 -8.52
N ALA A 61 -7.75 7.99 -8.73
CA ALA A 61 -6.71 7.65 -7.75
C ALA A 61 -6.91 8.37 -6.42
N GLU A 62 -7.26 9.67 -6.42
CA GLU A 62 -7.59 10.41 -5.21
C GLU A 62 -8.82 9.82 -4.51
N ASN A 63 -9.89 9.53 -5.26
CA ASN A 63 -11.10 8.92 -4.71
C ASN A 63 -10.83 7.54 -4.12
N THR A 64 -9.93 6.75 -4.72
CA THR A 64 -9.50 5.46 -4.19
C THR A 64 -8.76 5.62 -2.86
N ALA A 65 -7.82 6.57 -2.79
CA ALA A 65 -7.09 6.89 -1.57
C ALA A 65 -8.02 7.39 -0.46
N GLN A 66 -8.94 8.31 -0.78
CA GLN A 66 -9.94 8.82 0.17
C GLN A 66 -10.85 7.70 0.69
N SER A 67 -11.29 6.80 -0.18
CA SER A 67 -12.14 5.68 0.21
C SER A 67 -11.42 4.74 1.18
N ALA A 68 -10.17 4.39 0.90
CA ALA A 68 -9.37 3.57 1.80
C ALA A 68 -9.16 4.26 3.15
N GLU A 69 -8.80 5.55 3.15
CA GLU A 69 -8.63 6.35 4.36
C GLU A 69 -9.90 6.40 5.20
N MET A 70 -11.04 6.67 4.57
CA MET A 70 -12.34 6.73 5.24
C MET A 70 -12.71 5.42 5.90
N PHE A 71 -12.56 4.29 5.20
CA PHE A 71 -12.87 2.97 5.74
C PHE A 71 -11.96 2.62 6.92
N LEU A 72 -10.65 2.78 6.77
CA LEU A 72 -9.68 2.47 7.84
C LEU A 72 -9.88 3.38 9.05
N ALA A 73 -10.01 4.67 8.84
CA ALA A 73 -10.20 5.64 9.92
C ALA A 73 -11.51 5.37 10.67
N SER A 74 -12.62 5.22 9.95
CA SER A 74 -13.94 5.02 10.58
C SER A 74 -13.99 3.73 11.40
N GLY A 75 -13.45 2.62 10.86
CA GLY A 75 -13.39 1.35 11.58
C GLY A 75 -12.52 1.42 12.83
N ASN A 76 -11.33 2.01 12.72
CA ASN A 76 -10.41 2.14 13.85
C ASN A 76 -10.95 3.12 14.94
N ILE A 77 -11.60 4.22 14.54
CA ILE A 77 -12.25 5.14 15.49
C ILE A 77 -13.39 4.42 16.22
N LEU A 78 -14.17 3.61 15.50
CA LEU A 78 -15.24 2.83 16.09
C LEU A 78 -14.71 1.81 17.10
N LEU A 79 -13.63 1.09 16.79
CA LEU A 79 -12.97 0.19 17.75
C LEU A 79 -12.45 0.93 18.98
N ALA A 80 -11.93 2.15 18.81
CA ALA A 80 -11.43 2.96 19.93
C ALA A 80 -12.53 3.38 20.90
N LYS A 81 -13.81 3.30 20.52
CA LYS A 81 -14.95 3.57 21.40
C LYS A 81 -15.11 2.52 22.53
N GLY A 82 -14.62 1.31 22.32
CA GLY A 82 -14.57 0.26 23.33
C GLY A 82 -15.91 -0.39 23.70
N SER A 83 -16.96 0.38 23.90
CA SER A 83 -18.30 -0.13 24.31
C SER A 83 -19.29 -0.14 23.15
N ILE A 84 -18.95 -0.84 22.06
CA ILE A 84 -19.76 -0.82 20.83
C ILE A 84 -20.66 -2.04 20.62
N GLY A 85 -20.60 -3.01 21.54
CA GLY A 85 -21.33 -4.27 21.38
C GLY A 85 -20.82 -5.12 20.20
N ALA A 86 -21.46 -6.26 19.99
CA ALA A 86 -21.08 -7.19 18.92
C ALA A 86 -21.29 -6.60 17.51
N ASP A 87 -22.41 -5.93 17.30
CA ASP A 87 -22.77 -5.32 16.01
C ASP A 87 -21.83 -4.17 15.64
N GLY A 88 -21.45 -3.35 16.61
CA GLY A 88 -20.48 -2.28 16.38
C GLY A 88 -19.10 -2.82 16.04
N LYS A 89 -18.67 -3.90 16.70
CA LYS A 89 -17.41 -4.56 16.36
C LYS A 89 -17.44 -5.16 14.96
N ALA A 90 -18.52 -5.85 14.60
CA ALA A 90 -18.67 -6.40 13.24
C ALA A 90 -18.63 -5.30 12.18
N THR A 91 -19.28 -4.16 12.43
CA THR A 91 -19.22 -2.99 11.54
C THR A 91 -17.80 -2.45 11.42
N ALA A 92 -17.07 -2.33 12.54
CA ALA A 92 -15.70 -1.85 12.52
C ALA A 92 -14.77 -2.79 11.73
N ASP A 93 -14.88 -4.10 11.99
CA ASP A 93 -14.10 -5.12 11.32
C ASP A 93 -14.39 -5.12 9.81
N GLU A 94 -15.66 -4.94 9.38
CA GLU A 94 -16.04 -4.82 7.98
C GLU A 94 -15.44 -3.58 7.32
N LEU A 95 -15.49 -2.43 7.98
CA LEU A 95 -14.90 -1.19 7.44
C LEU A 95 -13.39 -1.35 7.26
N ILE A 96 -12.69 -1.88 8.27
CA ILE A 96 -11.25 -2.12 8.17
C ILE A 96 -10.94 -3.12 7.04
N ALA A 97 -11.71 -4.19 6.93
CA ALA A 97 -11.54 -5.18 5.87
C ALA A 97 -11.70 -4.57 4.47
N ARG A 98 -12.68 -3.67 4.27
CA ARG A 98 -12.88 -2.94 3.02
C ARG A 98 -11.69 -2.02 2.70
N GLY A 99 -11.19 -1.29 3.70
CA GLY A 99 -9.99 -0.45 3.54
C GLY A 99 -8.78 -1.28 3.12
N ASN A 100 -8.53 -2.37 3.83
CA ASN A 100 -7.42 -3.29 3.52
C ASN A 100 -7.56 -3.95 2.15
N LEU A 101 -8.78 -4.27 1.72
CA LEU A 101 -9.02 -4.80 0.37
C LEU A 101 -8.58 -3.82 -0.71
N ILE A 102 -8.92 -2.53 -0.56
CA ILE A 102 -8.48 -1.49 -1.50
C ILE A 102 -6.96 -1.40 -1.51
N LEU A 103 -6.31 -1.36 -0.35
CA LEU A 103 -4.85 -1.29 -0.25
C LEU A 103 -4.17 -2.52 -0.86
N GLY A 104 -4.73 -3.71 -0.66
CA GLY A 104 -4.21 -4.96 -1.23
C GLY A 104 -4.26 -5.01 -2.76
N GLN A 105 -5.15 -4.27 -3.39
CA GLN A 105 -5.31 -4.23 -4.85
C GLN A 105 -4.43 -3.15 -5.53
N LEU A 106 -3.79 -2.26 -4.78
CA LEU A 106 -3.06 -1.12 -5.35
C LEU A 106 -1.94 -1.54 -6.29
N TRP A 107 -1.25 -2.63 -5.99
CA TRP A 107 -0.18 -3.14 -6.84
C TRP A 107 -0.70 -3.57 -8.21
N ASP A 108 -1.77 -4.33 -8.24
CA ASP A 108 -2.37 -4.82 -9.48
C ASP A 108 -3.00 -3.69 -10.31
N GLN A 109 -3.52 -2.66 -9.63
CA GLN A 109 -4.16 -1.51 -10.24
C GLN A 109 -3.20 -0.35 -10.54
N ARG A 110 -1.91 -0.49 -10.26
CA ARG A 110 -0.92 0.59 -10.36
C ARG A 110 -0.98 1.34 -11.71
N THR A 111 -0.90 0.60 -12.81
CA THR A 111 -0.89 1.21 -14.16
C THR A 111 -2.18 2.00 -14.42
N PHE A 112 -3.32 1.46 -14.01
CA PHE A 112 -4.60 2.13 -14.13
C PHE A 112 -4.67 3.40 -13.26
N LEU A 113 -4.25 3.33 -12.01
CA LEU A 113 -4.29 4.47 -11.08
C LEU A 113 -3.33 5.59 -11.50
N VAL A 114 -2.14 5.26 -12.01
CA VAL A 114 -1.21 6.26 -12.57
C VAL A 114 -1.82 6.96 -13.79
N ALA A 115 -2.46 6.22 -14.68
CA ALA A 115 -3.17 6.81 -15.82
C ALA A 115 -4.39 7.66 -15.39
N ASN A 116 -4.94 7.45 -14.19
CA ASN A 116 -6.12 8.12 -13.65
C ASN A 116 -5.81 8.99 -12.43
N GLY A 117 -4.65 9.61 -12.41
CA GLY A 117 -4.34 10.74 -11.54
C GLY A 117 -3.43 10.46 -10.35
N ALA A 118 -2.93 9.23 -10.15
CA ALA A 118 -1.83 9.02 -9.22
C ALA A 118 -0.53 9.55 -9.84
N SER A 119 0.30 10.22 -9.05
CA SER A 119 1.66 10.54 -9.50
C SER A 119 2.43 9.24 -9.73
N GLY A 120 3.21 9.20 -10.82
CA GLY A 120 4.17 8.13 -11.05
C GLY A 120 5.23 8.14 -9.93
N ALA A 121 5.84 6.99 -9.66
CA ALA A 121 6.95 6.96 -8.72
C ALA A 121 8.05 7.92 -9.21
N THR A 122 8.29 8.97 -8.45
CA THR A 122 9.51 9.74 -8.59
C THR A 122 10.65 8.84 -8.12
N THR A 123 11.33 8.22 -9.09
CA THR A 123 12.66 7.59 -8.90
C THR A 123 12.92 6.99 -7.51
N GLY A 124 12.09 6.05 -7.07
CA GLY A 124 12.55 5.05 -6.14
C GLY A 124 13.53 4.15 -6.90
N PRO A 125 14.52 3.57 -6.28
CA PRO A 125 15.44 2.69 -6.96
C PRO A 125 14.63 1.61 -7.69
N SER A 126 14.74 1.58 -9.01
CA SER A 126 14.05 0.63 -9.89
C SER A 126 14.53 -0.83 -9.72
N ILE A 127 15.30 -1.07 -8.66
CA ILE A 127 15.86 -2.36 -8.27
C ILE A 127 14.80 -3.47 -8.07
N TRP A 128 13.54 -3.08 -7.92
CA TRP A 128 12.44 -4.03 -7.74
C TRP A 128 11.45 -4.07 -8.89
N SER A 129 11.72 -3.40 -10.02
CA SER A 129 10.86 -3.57 -11.19
C SER A 129 11.14 -4.95 -11.81
N LYS A 130 10.06 -5.68 -12.09
CA LYS A 130 10.13 -6.98 -12.77
C LYS A 130 10.87 -6.88 -14.11
N SER A 131 10.89 -5.70 -14.74
CA SER A 131 11.61 -5.41 -15.97
C SER A 131 13.13 -5.34 -15.76
N ASN A 132 13.60 -4.87 -14.61
CA ASN A 132 15.04 -4.88 -14.32
C ASN A 132 15.56 -6.29 -14.01
N TRP A 133 14.70 -7.14 -13.43
CA TRP A 133 15.06 -8.53 -13.16
C TRP A 133 15.22 -9.34 -14.45
N THR A 134 14.34 -9.11 -15.42
CA THR A 134 14.44 -9.77 -16.74
C THR A 134 15.61 -9.24 -17.53
N GLN A 135 15.95 -7.95 -17.43
CA GLN A 135 17.07 -7.36 -18.14
C GLN A 135 18.43 -7.82 -17.58
N ASP A 136 18.54 -7.90 -16.24
CA ASP A 136 19.79 -8.40 -15.62
C ASP A 136 19.95 -9.90 -15.82
N SER A 137 18.86 -10.68 -15.81
CA SER A 137 18.94 -12.11 -16.07
C SER A 137 19.31 -12.43 -17.51
N ASP A 138 18.88 -11.62 -18.47
CA ASP A 138 19.19 -11.83 -19.87
C ASP A 138 20.64 -11.41 -20.22
N GLN A 139 21.24 -10.54 -19.44
CA GLN A 139 22.64 -10.16 -19.62
C GLN A 139 23.62 -11.12 -18.93
N ASP A 140 23.23 -11.62 -17.75
CA ASP A 140 24.08 -12.53 -16.97
C ASP A 140 23.98 -13.99 -17.44
N PHE A 141 22.95 -14.32 -18.21
CA PHE A 141 22.69 -15.67 -18.69
C PHE A 141 22.59 -15.81 -20.20
N ASP A 142 23.21 -14.90 -20.97
CA ASP A 142 23.39 -15.14 -22.41
C ASP A 142 24.36 -16.30 -22.59
N TYR A 143 23.85 -17.51 -22.39
CA TYR A 143 24.51 -18.73 -22.70
C TYR A 143 24.45 -18.94 -24.21
N THR A 144 25.39 -18.36 -24.91
CA THR A 144 25.73 -18.81 -26.26
C THR A 144 26.69 -20.00 -26.15
N PRO A 145 26.24 -21.22 -26.38
CA PRO A 145 27.14 -22.38 -26.41
C PRO A 145 28.13 -22.15 -27.55
N GLY A 146 29.40 -21.97 -27.21
CA GLY A 146 30.45 -21.91 -28.21
C GLY A 146 31.32 -20.66 -28.28
N THR A 147 31.06 -19.62 -27.48
CA THR A 147 31.90 -18.42 -27.46
C THR A 147 33.08 -18.46 -26.48
N GLY A 148 33.42 -19.60 -25.91
CA GLY A 148 34.70 -19.77 -25.20
C GLY A 148 34.95 -18.96 -23.92
N ASP A 149 34.05 -18.01 -23.59
CA ASP A 149 34.25 -17.03 -22.52
C ASP A 149 33.84 -17.51 -21.13
N ARG A 150 33.98 -18.81 -20.86
CA ARG A 150 33.51 -19.41 -19.63
C ARG A 150 34.55 -20.21 -18.88
N GLU A 151 35.78 -19.89 -19.08
CA GLU A 151 36.86 -20.48 -18.31
C GLU A 151 36.79 -20.20 -16.82
N TYR A 152 35.99 -19.18 -16.41
CA TYR A 152 35.81 -18.85 -15.01
C TYR A 152 34.59 -19.52 -14.36
N ALA A 153 33.78 -20.22 -15.11
CA ALA A 153 32.60 -20.89 -14.57
C ALA A 153 32.89 -22.26 -13.95
N VAL A 154 34.08 -22.80 -14.18
CA VAL A 154 34.52 -24.07 -13.57
C VAL A 154 35.72 -23.80 -12.69
N PRO A 155 35.64 -24.02 -11.37
CA PRO A 155 36.78 -23.91 -10.48
C PRO A 155 37.92 -24.80 -10.98
N PRO A 156 39.20 -24.33 -10.93
CA PRO A 156 40.35 -25.09 -11.44
C PRO A 156 40.53 -26.47 -10.77
N GLU A 157 39.99 -26.65 -9.59
CA GLU A 157 40.00 -27.93 -8.85
C GLU A 157 39.19 -29.04 -9.54
N PHE A 158 38.31 -28.68 -10.50
CA PHE A 158 37.55 -29.71 -11.25
C PHE A 158 38.20 -30.04 -12.61
N GLN A 159 39.30 -29.40 -12.97
CA GLN A 159 40.02 -29.69 -14.23
C GLN A 159 41.00 -30.86 -14.07
N ASP A 160 41.38 -31.21 -12.83
CA ASP A 160 42.37 -32.28 -12.57
C ASP A 160 41.77 -33.65 -12.36
N GLY A 161 40.44 -33.82 -12.55
CA GLY A 161 39.75 -35.09 -12.37
C GLY A 161 39.88 -36.08 -13.55
N GLY A 162 40.78 -35.87 -14.48
CA GLY A 162 40.84 -36.63 -15.71
C GLY A 162 41.89 -37.77 -15.81
N ASP A 163 42.68 -38.00 -14.78
CA ASP A 163 43.67 -39.08 -14.80
C ASP A 163 43.66 -39.89 -13.51
N LEU A 164 42.80 -40.91 -13.49
CA LEU A 164 42.96 -42.14 -12.73
C LEU A 164 42.37 -43.29 -13.54
#